data_8305cac79b30f780ce06159cd580eb0d
#
_entry.id   8305cac79b30f780ce06159cd580eb0d
#
_cell.length_a   1.000
_cell.length_b   1.000
_cell.length_c   1.000
_cell.angle_alpha   90.00
_cell.angle_beta   90.00
_cell.angle_gamma   90.00
#
_symmetry.space_group_name_H-M   'P 1'
#
loop_
_entity.id
_entity.type
_entity.pdbx_description
1 polymer ?
#
loop_
_entity_poly.entity_id
_entity_poly.type
_entity_poly.pdbx_seq_one_letter_code
_entity_poly.pdbx_strand_id
1 'polypeptide(L)'
;MLDFNEKTATEGVLKSFSSIKNERLKELMSSIVTHLHEVVKETEPTFEEWLTAIEFLTRTGHKCDDRRQEFILLSDVLGISMLIDTINNRKSKNETESTVLGPFHAEAPDISLGDNIANHVEGERLSLIHI
;
A
#
# COMPACT_ATOMS: atom_id res chain seq x y z
N MET A 1 -13.81 7.55 -34.63
CA MET A 1 -12.74 6.75 -33.99
C MET A 1 -11.83 7.75 -33.33
N LEU A 2 -11.61 7.69 -32.02
CA LEU A 2 -10.61 8.55 -31.38
C LEU A 2 -9.24 8.15 -31.92
N ASP A 3 -8.54 9.11 -32.49
CA ASP A 3 -7.16 8.91 -32.94
C ASP A 3 -6.30 8.75 -31.66
N PHE A 4 -5.89 7.51 -31.37
CA PHE A 4 -5.12 7.19 -30.16
C PHE A 4 -3.65 7.56 -30.40
N ASN A 5 -3.23 8.62 -29.75
CA ASN A 5 -1.86 9.11 -29.79
C ASN A 5 -1.47 9.64 -28.40
N GLU A 6 -0.22 10.04 -28.25
CA GLU A 6 0.34 10.53 -26.98
C GLU A 6 -0.52 11.63 -26.32
N LYS A 7 -1.12 12.54 -27.11
CA LYS A 7 -1.93 13.65 -26.60
C LYS A 7 -3.33 13.22 -26.20
N THR A 8 -3.91 12.24 -26.90
CA THR A 8 -5.31 11.82 -26.74
C THR A 8 -5.48 10.56 -25.90
N ALA A 9 -4.39 9.80 -25.65
CA ALA A 9 -4.41 8.53 -24.95
C ALA A 9 -5.10 8.60 -23.59
N THR A 10 -4.71 9.58 -22.76
CA THR A 10 -5.27 9.73 -21.39
C THR A 10 -6.77 10.03 -21.46
N GLU A 11 -7.18 11.00 -22.27
CA GLU A 11 -8.60 11.33 -22.44
C GLU A 11 -9.41 10.15 -22.98
N GLY A 12 -8.85 9.41 -23.93
CA GLY A 12 -9.48 8.20 -24.49
C GLY A 12 -9.78 7.15 -23.44
N VAL A 13 -8.84 6.88 -22.54
CA VAL A 13 -9.03 5.93 -21.43
C VAL A 13 -10.05 6.47 -20.42
N LEU A 14 -9.93 7.73 -20.02
CA LEU A 14 -10.85 8.34 -19.04
C LEU A 14 -12.30 8.35 -19.54
N LYS A 15 -12.54 8.54 -20.84
CA LYS A 15 -13.89 8.42 -21.44
C LYS A 15 -14.50 7.04 -21.26
N SER A 16 -13.69 5.97 -21.25
CA SER A 16 -14.20 4.61 -21.04
C SER A 16 -14.78 4.41 -19.63
N PHE A 17 -14.40 5.24 -18.66
CA PHE A 17 -14.91 5.20 -17.29
C PHE A 17 -16.28 5.85 -17.10
N SER A 18 -16.87 6.41 -18.16
CA SER A 18 -18.20 7.06 -18.10
C SER A 18 -19.32 6.14 -17.60
N SER A 19 -19.17 4.82 -17.78
CA SER A 19 -20.15 3.80 -17.34
C SER A 19 -19.98 3.38 -15.87
N ILE A 20 -18.92 3.80 -15.19
CA ILE A 20 -18.68 3.46 -13.78
C ILE A 20 -19.67 4.24 -12.92
N LYS A 21 -20.55 3.51 -12.21
CA LYS A 21 -21.59 4.09 -11.34
C LYS A 21 -21.06 4.59 -9.99
N ASN A 22 -19.98 3.98 -9.50
CA ASN A 22 -19.38 4.37 -8.23
C ASN A 22 -18.44 5.56 -8.48
N GLU A 23 -18.88 6.75 -8.08
CA GLU A 23 -18.14 8.00 -8.32
C GLU A 23 -16.77 8.00 -7.63
N ARG A 24 -16.66 7.42 -6.42
CA ARG A 24 -15.36 7.33 -5.74
C ARG A 24 -14.38 6.39 -6.47
N LEU A 25 -14.86 5.26 -6.94
CA LEU A 25 -14.05 4.36 -7.76
C LEU A 25 -13.61 5.04 -9.06
N LYS A 26 -14.51 5.75 -9.71
CA LYS A 26 -14.22 6.50 -10.93
C LYS A 26 -13.16 7.57 -10.71
N GLU A 27 -13.27 8.33 -9.60
CA GLU A 27 -12.27 9.32 -9.21
C GLU A 27 -10.88 8.69 -9.01
N LEU A 28 -10.80 7.60 -8.22
CA LEU A 28 -9.54 6.89 -7.95
C LEU A 28 -8.92 6.34 -9.24
N MET A 29 -9.70 5.65 -10.06
CA MET A 29 -9.22 5.09 -11.33
C MET A 29 -8.77 6.18 -12.30
N SER A 30 -9.49 7.30 -12.36
CA SER A 30 -9.11 8.42 -13.20
C SER A 30 -7.78 9.05 -12.76
N SER A 31 -7.59 9.22 -11.46
CA SER A 31 -6.33 9.71 -10.89
C SER A 31 -5.17 8.77 -11.18
N ILE A 32 -5.34 7.46 -10.93
CA ILE A 32 -4.31 6.45 -11.20
C ILE A 32 -3.89 6.47 -12.67
N VAL A 33 -4.84 6.42 -13.60
CA VAL A 33 -4.53 6.41 -15.04
C VAL A 33 -3.83 7.69 -15.46
N THR A 34 -4.28 8.84 -14.97
CA THR A 34 -3.66 10.13 -15.29
C THR A 34 -2.18 10.12 -14.89
N HIS A 35 -1.88 9.78 -13.63
CA HIS A 35 -0.51 9.80 -13.13
C HIS A 35 0.37 8.70 -13.74
N LEU A 36 -0.17 7.52 -14.03
CA LEU A 36 0.58 6.49 -14.75
C LEU A 36 0.94 6.93 -16.18
N HIS A 37 0.01 7.60 -16.88
CA HIS A 37 0.32 8.14 -18.22
C HIS A 37 1.34 9.28 -18.15
N GLU A 38 1.29 10.11 -17.10
CA GLU A 38 2.29 11.15 -16.87
C GLU A 38 3.68 10.55 -16.66
N VAL A 39 3.78 9.53 -15.79
CA VAL A 39 5.05 8.80 -15.58
C VAL A 39 5.60 8.25 -16.91
N VAL A 40 4.77 7.61 -17.73
CA VAL A 40 5.21 7.06 -19.03
C VAL A 40 5.70 8.16 -19.96
N LYS A 41 5.02 9.30 -20.01
CA LYS A 41 5.41 10.45 -20.87
C LYS A 41 6.68 11.15 -20.37
N GLU A 42 6.88 11.20 -19.05
CA GLU A 42 8.04 11.81 -18.41
C GLU A 42 9.29 10.96 -18.55
N THR A 43 9.15 9.64 -18.38
CA THR A 43 10.28 8.71 -18.35
C THR A 43 10.59 8.08 -19.69
N GLU A 44 9.65 8.11 -20.63
CA GLU A 44 9.77 7.53 -21.99
C GLU A 44 10.38 6.11 -21.98
N PRO A 45 9.82 5.14 -21.18
CA PRO A 45 10.44 3.84 -21.03
C PRO A 45 10.49 3.09 -22.36
N THR A 46 11.59 2.37 -22.56
CA THR A 46 11.70 1.43 -23.68
C THR A 46 10.75 0.26 -23.51
N PHE A 47 10.47 -0.46 -24.59
CA PHE A 47 9.62 -1.65 -24.55
C PHE A 47 10.22 -2.75 -23.65
N GLU A 48 11.54 -2.87 -23.61
CA GLU A 48 12.25 -3.82 -22.75
C GLU A 48 12.12 -3.47 -21.27
N GLU A 49 12.26 -2.20 -20.91
CA GLU A 49 12.07 -1.72 -19.54
C GLU A 49 10.61 -1.93 -19.08
N TRP A 50 9.64 -1.65 -19.94
CA TRP A 50 8.24 -1.93 -19.66
C TRP A 50 7.98 -3.43 -19.44
N LEU A 51 8.52 -4.33 -20.28
CA LEU A 51 8.41 -5.78 -20.08
C LEU A 51 9.05 -6.22 -18.76
N THR A 52 10.21 -5.68 -18.42
CA THR A 52 10.88 -5.96 -17.14
C THR A 52 9.99 -5.61 -15.95
N ALA A 53 9.32 -4.45 -16.01
CA ALA A 53 8.36 -4.05 -14.98
C ALA A 53 7.16 -5.01 -14.89
N ILE A 54 6.59 -5.42 -16.03
CA ILE A 54 5.51 -6.41 -16.08
C ILE A 54 5.94 -7.75 -15.49
N GLU A 55 7.13 -8.25 -15.82
CA GLU A 55 7.67 -9.49 -15.26
C GLU A 55 7.87 -9.39 -13.75
N PHE A 56 8.35 -8.26 -13.25
CA PHE A 56 8.50 -8.02 -11.82
C PHE A 56 7.14 -8.08 -11.11
N LEU A 57 6.12 -7.38 -11.61
CA LEU A 57 4.77 -7.41 -11.04
C LEU A 57 4.14 -8.81 -11.10
N THR A 58 4.34 -9.53 -12.20
CA THR A 58 3.88 -10.91 -12.36
C THR A 58 4.50 -11.83 -11.32
N ARG A 59 5.83 -11.76 -11.12
CA ARG A 59 6.53 -12.54 -10.09
C ARG A 59 6.08 -12.17 -8.68
N THR A 60 5.83 -10.88 -8.42
CA THR A 60 5.27 -10.42 -7.15
C THR A 60 3.90 -11.06 -6.90
N GLY A 61 3.01 -11.05 -7.89
CA GLY A 61 1.70 -11.71 -7.80
C GLY A 61 1.79 -13.22 -7.55
N HIS A 62 2.73 -13.92 -8.20
CA HIS A 62 2.94 -15.35 -7.99
C HIS A 62 3.46 -15.71 -6.59
N LYS A 63 3.96 -14.74 -5.83
CA LYS A 63 4.40 -14.93 -4.43
C LYS A 63 3.27 -14.72 -3.42
N CYS A 64 2.14 -14.17 -3.85
CA CYS A 64 0.97 -14.01 -2.99
C CYS A 64 0.27 -15.36 -2.78
N ASP A 65 -0.16 -15.61 -1.55
CA ASP A 65 -1.00 -16.74 -1.16
C ASP A 65 -1.95 -16.31 -0.01
N ASP A 66 -2.65 -17.25 0.61
CA ASP A 66 -3.61 -16.96 1.69
C ASP A 66 -2.96 -16.30 2.94
N ARG A 67 -1.64 -16.35 3.07
CA ARG A 67 -0.87 -15.82 4.20
C ARG A 67 0.08 -14.70 3.81
N ARG A 68 0.39 -14.56 2.53
CA ARG A 68 1.41 -13.64 2.00
C ARG A 68 0.79 -12.68 1.00
N GLN A 69 0.97 -11.39 1.26
CA GLN A 69 0.53 -10.30 0.38
C GLN A 69 1.74 -9.47 -0.06
N GLU A 70 2.44 -9.96 -1.06
CA GLU A 70 3.67 -9.31 -1.55
C GLU A 70 3.41 -7.92 -2.16
N PHE A 71 2.18 -7.63 -2.61
CA PHE A 71 1.81 -6.27 -3.01
C PHE A 71 1.71 -5.30 -1.83
N ILE A 72 1.39 -5.78 -0.62
CA ILE A 72 1.48 -4.95 0.59
C ILE A 72 2.95 -4.63 0.87
N LEU A 73 3.84 -5.63 0.80
CA LEU A 73 5.27 -5.42 0.96
C LEU A 73 5.82 -4.43 -0.08
N LEU A 74 5.39 -4.56 -1.35
CA LEU A 74 5.76 -3.60 -2.39
C LEU A 74 5.27 -2.19 -2.08
N SER A 75 4.02 -2.06 -1.60
CA SER A 75 3.45 -0.78 -1.13
C SER A 75 4.27 -0.16 0.00
N ASP A 76 4.73 -1.00 0.96
CA ASP A 76 5.57 -0.56 2.08
C ASP A 76 6.93 -0.04 1.59
N VAL A 77 7.59 -0.80 0.72
CA VAL A 77 8.89 -0.42 0.14
C VAL A 77 8.79 0.88 -0.67
N LEU A 78 7.66 1.11 -1.35
CA LEU A 78 7.39 2.34 -2.09
C LEU A 78 6.89 3.49 -1.18
N GLY A 79 6.70 3.26 0.11
CA GLY A 79 6.21 4.25 1.08
C GLY A 79 4.73 4.58 0.93
N ILE A 80 3.98 3.86 0.09
CA ILE A 80 2.56 4.13 -0.19
C ILE A 80 1.71 3.83 1.04
N SER A 81 1.94 2.69 1.71
CA SER A 81 1.21 2.31 2.92
C SER A 81 1.38 3.36 4.02
N MET A 82 2.61 3.83 4.24
CA MET A 82 2.90 4.86 5.24
C MET A 82 2.24 6.20 4.89
N LEU A 83 2.22 6.56 3.60
CA LEU A 83 1.56 7.77 3.15
C LEU A 83 0.04 7.71 3.37
N ILE A 84 -0.58 6.55 3.08
CA ILE A 84 -2.01 6.32 3.33
C ILE A 84 -2.31 6.43 4.83
N ASP A 85 -1.49 5.80 5.68
CA ASP A 85 -1.63 5.89 7.13
C ASP A 85 -1.54 7.34 7.60
N THR A 86 -0.53 8.07 7.17
CA THR A 86 -0.33 9.49 7.51
C THR A 86 -1.51 10.37 7.12
N ILE A 87 -2.11 10.12 5.94
CA ILE A 87 -3.26 10.88 5.45
C ILE A 87 -4.52 10.58 6.28
N ASN A 88 -4.76 9.30 6.61
CA ASN A 88 -5.97 8.88 7.30
C ASN A 88 -5.92 9.12 8.81
N ASN A 89 -4.71 9.16 9.39
CA ASN A 89 -4.49 9.36 10.82
C ASN A 89 -3.79 10.69 11.11
N ARG A 90 -4.21 11.77 10.44
CA ARG A 90 -3.69 13.13 10.70
C ARG A 90 -3.94 13.51 12.15
N LYS A 91 -2.87 13.84 12.85
CA LYS A 91 -2.88 14.15 14.27
C LYS A 91 -2.48 15.59 14.56
N SER A 92 -2.77 16.06 15.77
CA SER A 92 -2.28 17.34 16.26
C SER A 92 -0.77 17.28 16.61
N LYS A 93 -0.11 18.43 16.74
CA LYS A 93 1.34 18.52 16.98
C LYS A 93 1.85 17.80 18.23
N ASN A 94 0.98 17.44 19.17
CA ASN A 94 1.36 16.86 20.46
C ASN A 94 1.00 15.37 20.60
N GLU A 95 0.57 14.73 19.52
CA GLU A 95 0.19 13.33 19.51
C GLU A 95 1.32 12.48 18.93
N THR A 96 1.47 11.26 19.43
CA THR A 96 2.43 10.29 18.86
C THR A 96 2.05 9.96 17.41
N GLU A 97 3.02 9.99 16.52
CA GLU A 97 2.81 9.66 15.12
C GLU A 97 2.33 8.21 14.95
N SER A 98 1.45 8.01 13.97
CA SER A 98 1.00 6.68 13.59
C SER A 98 2.07 5.95 12.78
N THR A 99 2.00 4.63 12.76
CA THR A 99 2.84 3.79 11.90
C THR A 99 2.01 2.64 11.34
N VAL A 100 2.40 2.10 10.18
CA VAL A 100 1.80 0.88 9.65
C VAL A 100 2.19 -0.33 10.51
N LEU A 101 1.25 -1.24 10.68
CA LEU A 101 1.54 -2.52 11.34
C LEU A 101 2.52 -3.30 10.49
N GLY A 102 3.60 -3.77 11.10
CA GLY A 102 4.58 -4.60 10.43
C GLY A 102 4.01 -5.97 10.07
N PRO A 103 4.65 -6.69 9.12
CA PRO A 103 4.18 -8.01 8.67
C PRO A 103 4.22 -9.10 9.74
N PHE A 104 4.88 -8.84 10.86
CA PHE A 104 4.96 -9.75 12.02
C PHE A 104 4.07 -9.31 13.19
N HIS A 105 3.22 -8.29 12.96
CA HIS A 105 2.26 -7.87 14.00
C HIS A 105 1.29 -9.00 14.31
N ALA A 106 1.16 -9.30 15.60
CA ALA A 106 0.13 -10.17 16.12
C ALA A 106 -0.66 -9.41 17.19
N GLU A 107 -1.96 -9.62 17.22
CA GLU A 107 -2.78 -9.08 18.31
C GLU A 107 -2.32 -9.71 19.64
N ALA A 108 -1.96 -8.83 20.58
CA ALA A 108 -1.63 -9.28 21.93
C ALA A 108 -2.92 -9.74 22.64
N PRO A 109 -2.87 -10.81 23.44
CA PRO A 109 -4.01 -11.18 24.25
C PRO A 109 -4.32 -10.08 25.28
N ASP A 110 -5.59 -9.90 25.57
CA ASP A 110 -6.02 -9.03 26.66
C ASP A 110 -5.50 -9.59 27.99
N ILE A 111 -4.73 -8.76 28.70
CA ILE A 111 -4.18 -9.09 29.99
C ILE A 111 -4.59 -8.05 31.04
N SER A 112 -4.79 -8.47 32.28
CA SER A 112 -5.08 -7.57 33.40
C SER A 112 -3.79 -7.00 34.00
N LEU A 113 -3.91 -5.85 34.66
CA LEU A 113 -2.78 -5.27 35.36
C LEU A 113 -2.23 -6.22 36.42
N GLY A 114 -0.94 -6.57 36.30
CA GLY A 114 -0.27 -7.51 37.19
C GLY A 114 -0.26 -8.95 36.73
N ASP A 115 -0.89 -9.26 35.59
CA ASP A 115 -0.83 -10.60 35.03
C ASP A 115 0.60 -10.94 34.56
N ASN A 116 0.90 -12.24 34.58
CA ASN A 116 2.17 -12.74 34.10
C ASN A 116 2.14 -12.90 32.57
N ILE A 117 2.82 -12.02 31.86
CA ILE A 117 2.92 -12.05 30.40
C ILE A 117 3.75 -13.22 29.85
N ALA A 118 4.47 -13.94 30.72
CA ALA A 118 5.36 -15.05 30.36
C ALA A 118 4.80 -16.42 30.78
N ASN A 119 3.49 -16.59 30.89
CA ASN A 119 2.85 -17.81 31.35
C ASN A 119 3.19 -19.09 30.56
N HIS A 120 3.72 -18.94 29.32
CA HIS A 120 4.02 -20.05 28.43
C HIS A 120 5.52 -20.23 28.17
N VAL A 121 6.38 -19.53 28.94
CA VAL A 121 7.84 -19.54 28.72
C VAL A 121 8.52 -19.91 30.04
N GLU A 122 9.43 -20.89 30.00
CA GLU A 122 10.31 -21.19 31.12
C GLU A 122 11.43 -20.15 31.20
N GLY A 123 11.65 -19.57 32.38
CA GLY A 123 12.69 -18.57 32.61
C GLY A 123 12.59 -17.91 33.99
N GLU A 124 13.59 -17.08 34.29
CA GLU A 124 13.57 -16.27 35.51
C GLU A 124 12.53 -15.15 35.44
N ARG A 125 11.81 -14.91 36.54
CA ARG A 125 10.86 -13.79 36.59
C ARG A 125 11.55 -12.47 36.62
N LEU A 126 11.27 -11.63 35.62
CA LEU A 126 11.66 -10.24 35.56
C LEU A 126 10.48 -9.33 35.88
N SER A 127 10.71 -8.32 36.70
CA SER A 127 9.74 -7.25 36.94
C SER A 127 10.28 -5.92 36.39
N LEU A 128 9.50 -5.27 35.51
CA LEU A 128 9.78 -3.91 35.06
C LEU A 128 9.03 -2.93 35.95
N ILE A 129 9.78 -2.08 36.66
CA ILE A 129 9.23 -1.01 37.49
C ILE A 129 9.56 0.30 36.79
N HIS A 130 8.53 1.07 36.42
CA HIS A 130 8.68 2.46 36.06
C HIS A 130 8.77 3.29 37.34
N ILE A 131 9.89 3.95 37.53
CA ILE A 131 10.13 4.90 38.62
C ILE A 131 9.84 6.31 38.10
#